data_50b4b8d44c5a04b77e0b21493b71b2ce
#
_entry.id   50b4b8d44c5a04b77e0b21493b71b2ce
#
_cell.length_a   1.000
_cell.length_b   1.000
_cell.length_c   1.000
_cell.angle_alpha   90.00
_cell.angle_beta   90.00
_cell.angle_gamma   90.00
#
_symmetry.space_group_name_H-M   'P 1'
#
loop_
_entity.id
_entity.type
_entity.pdbx_description
1 polymer ?
#
loop_
_entity_poly.entity_id
_entity_poly.type
_entity_poly.pdbx_seq_one_letter_code
_entity_poly.pdbx_strand_id
1 'polypeptide(L)'
;MKIELEILASHLDLLTCPIIGVLTTMMPDGQPQSSLVWCDYDGEYACVNTTLERQKGRNMRRNPKVSLLVVDPENTGRYVEIRGEAELVTEGALEHLDKVTREYTQHPQYYGYVYPCEQQARERRVICRIHPKKVTLDAIHK
;
A
#
# COMPACT_ATOMS: atom_id res chain seq x y z
N MET A 1 0.29 -17.66 11.65
CA MET A 1 -0.01 -16.24 12.02
C MET A 1 1.10 -15.66 12.87
N LYS A 2 1.37 -16.26 14.03
CA LYS A 2 2.44 -15.75 14.92
C LYS A 2 3.80 -15.69 14.24
N ILE A 3 4.16 -16.74 13.49
CA ILE A 3 5.45 -16.79 12.80
C ILE A 3 5.56 -15.67 11.76
N GLU A 4 4.49 -15.44 11.01
CA GLU A 4 4.47 -14.37 10.02
C GLU A 4 4.56 -12.98 10.66
N LEU A 5 3.91 -12.78 11.81
CA LEU A 5 4.00 -11.52 12.56
C LEU A 5 5.42 -11.31 13.10
N GLU A 6 6.08 -12.33 13.58
CA GLU A 6 7.46 -12.23 14.06
C GLU A 6 8.42 -11.89 12.93
N ILE A 7 8.25 -12.53 11.76
CA ILE A 7 9.05 -12.23 10.58
C ILE A 7 8.80 -10.80 10.13
N LEU A 8 7.54 -10.38 10.10
CA LEU A 8 7.18 -9.02 9.73
C LEU A 8 7.78 -7.99 10.69
N ALA A 9 7.84 -8.31 11.99
CA ALA A 9 8.40 -7.41 13.00
C ALA A 9 9.85 -7.02 12.70
N SER A 10 10.64 -7.92 12.14
CA SER A 10 12.04 -7.62 11.79
C SER A 10 12.16 -6.63 10.63
N HIS A 11 11.08 -6.41 9.87
CA HIS A 11 11.06 -5.57 8.68
C HIS A 11 9.98 -4.49 8.76
N LEU A 12 9.42 -4.24 9.95
CA LEU A 12 8.36 -3.23 10.11
C LEU A 12 8.81 -1.82 9.72
N ASP A 13 10.09 -1.53 9.86
CA ASP A 13 10.61 -0.22 9.46
C ASP A 13 10.37 0.05 7.96
N LEU A 14 10.32 -0.98 7.13
CA LEU A 14 10.03 -0.83 5.72
C LEU A 14 8.59 -0.36 5.46
N LEU A 15 7.69 -0.62 6.40
CA LEU A 15 6.28 -0.22 6.30
C LEU A 15 5.96 1.05 7.11
N THR A 16 6.79 1.38 8.10
CA THR A 16 6.54 2.52 8.99
C THR A 16 7.33 3.76 8.59
N CYS A 17 8.40 3.60 7.82
CA CYS A 17 9.15 4.73 7.26
C CYS A 17 8.60 5.05 5.87
N PRO A 18 8.77 6.31 5.39
CA PRO A 18 8.22 6.71 4.09
C PRO A 18 9.05 6.16 2.93
N ILE A 19 8.93 4.88 2.68
CA ILE A 19 9.62 4.17 1.60
C ILE A 19 8.58 3.80 0.54
N ILE A 20 8.90 4.06 -0.73
CA ILE A 20 8.01 3.77 -1.85
C ILE A 20 7.83 2.25 -1.98
N GLY A 21 6.59 1.81 -2.06
CA GLY A 21 6.26 0.42 -2.32
C GLY A 21 5.80 0.19 -3.74
N VAL A 22 5.75 -1.06 -4.14
CA VAL A 22 5.17 -1.49 -5.43
C VAL A 22 3.95 -2.34 -5.12
N LEU A 23 2.78 -1.84 -5.52
CA LEU A 23 1.53 -2.56 -5.36
C LEU A 23 1.16 -3.20 -6.70
N THR A 24 0.91 -4.50 -6.67
CA THR A 24 0.48 -5.26 -7.85
C THR A 24 -0.94 -5.73 -7.66
N THR A 25 -1.80 -5.42 -8.63
CA THR A 25 -3.20 -5.83 -8.68
C THR A 25 -3.45 -6.56 -9.99
N MET A 26 -4.62 -7.20 -10.13
CA MET A 26 -4.91 -8.04 -11.28
C MET A 26 -5.88 -7.35 -12.23
N MET A 27 -5.47 -7.19 -13.48
CA MET A 27 -6.34 -6.71 -14.54
C MET A 27 -7.44 -7.73 -14.86
N PRO A 28 -8.53 -7.32 -15.55
CA PRO A 28 -9.63 -8.25 -15.87
C PRO A 28 -9.20 -9.47 -16.66
N ASP A 29 -8.15 -9.35 -17.48
CA ASP A 29 -7.66 -10.47 -18.29
C ASP A 29 -6.64 -11.34 -17.54
N GLY A 30 -6.41 -11.05 -16.25
CA GLY A 30 -5.44 -11.80 -15.45
C GLY A 30 -4.02 -11.27 -15.51
N GLN A 31 -3.77 -10.21 -16.27
CA GLN A 31 -2.44 -9.61 -16.34
C GLN A 31 -2.16 -8.85 -15.05
N PRO A 32 -1.02 -9.07 -14.38
CA PRO A 32 -0.63 -8.25 -13.23
C PRO A 32 -0.33 -6.81 -13.66
N GLN A 33 -0.75 -5.85 -12.84
CA GLN A 33 -0.49 -4.43 -13.08
C GLN A 33 0.13 -3.85 -11.82
N SER A 34 1.32 -3.27 -11.96
CA SER A 34 2.10 -2.75 -10.84
C SER A 34 2.18 -1.23 -10.90
N SER A 35 2.15 -0.59 -9.73
CA SER A 35 2.34 0.85 -9.62
C SER A 35 3.07 1.19 -8.33
N LEU A 36 3.76 2.33 -8.35
CA LEU A 36 4.43 2.84 -7.16
C LEU A 36 3.38 3.45 -6.24
N VAL A 37 3.52 3.18 -4.95
CA VAL A 37 2.56 3.66 -3.95
C VAL A 37 3.26 4.15 -2.70
N TRP A 38 2.60 5.06 -1.98
CA TRP A 38 2.91 5.34 -0.59
C TRP A 38 2.21 4.28 0.25
N CYS A 39 2.86 3.79 1.28
CA CYS A 39 2.29 2.79 2.15
C CYS A 39 2.62 3.09 3.60
N ASP A 40 1.81 2.57 4.50
CA ASP A 40 2.07 2.66 5.93
C ASP A 40 1.55 1.39 6.63
N TYR A 41 1.64 1.39 7.94
CA TYR A 41 1.23 0.26 8.75
C TYR A 41 0.34 0.79 9.88
N ASP A 42 -0.86 0.21 10.02
CA ASP A 42 -1.83 0.71 11.00
C ASP A 42 -1.74 0.00 12.36
N GLY A 43 -0.71 -0.82 12.56
CA GLY A 43 -0.54 -1.64 13.76
C GLY A 43 -0.95 -3.09 13.55
N GLU A 44 -1.68 -3.36 12.48
CA GLU A 44 -2.15 -4.70 12.15
C GLU A 44 -1.93 -5.04 10.68
N TYR A 45 -2.19 -4.09 9.78
CA TYR A 45 -2.13 -4.30 8.33
C TYR A 45 -1.24 -3.28 7.65
N ALA A 46 -0.58 -3.71 6.59
CA ALA A 46 0.01 -2.79 5.62
C ALA A 46 -1.13 -2.13 4.84
N CYS A 47 -1.04 -0.81 4.67
CA CYS A 47 -2.10 -0.02 4.07
C CYS A 47 -1.60 0.83 2.92
N VAL A 48 -2.45 1.00 1.91
CA VAL A 48 -2.22 1.89 0.77
C VAL A 48 -3.49 2.71 0.58
N ASN A 49 -3.34 3.99 0.20
CA ASN A 49 -4.50 4.82 -0.10
C ASN A 49 -4.63 4.97 -1.61
N THR A 50 -5.82 4.81 -2.15
CA THR A 50 -6.08 5.01 -3.56
C THR A 50 -7.51 5.49 -3.76
N THR A 51 -7.98 5.50 -5.01
CA THR A 51 -9.36 5.86 -5.35
C THR A 51 -10.04 4.68 -6.02
N LEU A 52 -11.36 4.64 -5.93
CA LEU A 52 -12.15 3.63 -6.64
C LEU A 52 -12.13 3.85 -8.16
N GLU A 53 -11.78 5.06 -8.60
CA GLU A 53 -11.74 5.44 -10.02
C GLU A 53 -10.45 5.02 -10.71
N ARG A 54 -9.34 4.90 -9.97
CA ARG A 54 -8.06 4.49 -10.56
C ARG A 54 -8.06 3.01 -10.91
N GLN A 55 -7.19 2.63 -11.85
CA GLN A 55 -7.14 1.24 -12.32
C GLN A 55 -6.94 0.25 -11.18
N LYS A 56 -6.02 0.53 -10.26
CA LYS A 56 -5.78 -0.39 -9.13
C LYS A 56 -6.99 -0.50 -8.20
N GLY A 57 -7.73 0.59 -8.00
CA GLY A 57 -8.96 0.55 -7.21
C GLY A 57 -10.03 -0.31 -7.87
N ARG A 58 -10.23 -0.13 -9.16
CA ARG A 58 -11.17 -0.96 -9.93
C ARG A 58 -10.75 -2.43 -9.90
N ASN A 59 -9.45 -2.68 -10.06
CA ASN A 59 -8.92 -4.04 -10.01
C ASN A 59 -9.20 -4.73 -8.69
N MET A 60 -8.93 -4.04 -7.57
CA MET A 60 -9.12 -4.63 -6.24
C MET A 60 -10.59 -4.87 -5.90
N ARG A 61 -11.50 -4.04 -6.43
CA ARG A 61 -12.94 -4.27 -6.24
C ARG A 61 -13.39 -5.56 -6.92
N ARG A 62 -12.80 -5.89 -8.06
CA ARG A 62 -13.16 -7.08 -8.82
C ARG A 62 -12.43 -8.32 -8.33
N ASN A 63 -11.14 -8.16 -8.00
CA ASN A 63 -10.30 -9.25 -7.54
C ASN A 63 -9.42 -8.73 -6.39
N PRO A 64 -9.65 -9.18 -5.16
CA PRO A 64 -8.92 -8.65 -4.02
C PRO A 64 -7.48 -9.10 -3.90
N LYS A 65 -7.05 -10.03 -4.75
CA LYS A 65 -5.67 -10.54 -4.67
C LYS A 65 -4.67 -9.45 -5.04
N VAL A 66 -3.72 -9.22 -4.14
CA VAL A 66 -2.70 -8.16 -4.30
C VAL A 66 -1.37 -8.65 -3.78
N SER A 67 -0.30 -7.98 -4.21
CA SER A 67 0.99 -8.07 -3.54
C SER A 67 1.56 -6.67 -3.35
N LEU A 68 2.23 -6.47 -2.22
CA LEU A 68 2.94 -5.23 -1.91
C LEU A 68 4.40 -5.58 -1.65
N LEU A 69 5.30 -4.95 -2.40
CA LEU A 69 6.74 -5.14 -2.24
C LEU A 69 7.35 -3.82 -1.78
N VAL A 70 8.08 -3.85 -0.68
CA VAL A 70 8.81 -2.67 -0.18
C VAL A 70 10.26 -3.06 0.01
N VAL A 71 11.14 -2.34 -0.66
CA VAL A 71 12.57 -2.64 -0.68
C VAL A 71 13.32 -1.57 0.12
N ASP A 72 14.27 -2.00 0.95
CA ASP A 72 15.15 -1.09 1.67
C ASP A 72 16.02 -0.35 0.63
N PRO A 73 15.88 0.98 0.53
CA PRO A 73 16.61 1.73 -0.50
C PRO A 73 18.12 1.75 -0.29
N GLU A 74 18.59 1.45 0.91
CA GLU A 74 20.02 1.41 1.21
C GLU A 74 20.61 0.01 1.13
N ASN A 75 19.75 -1.01 1.05
CA ASN A 75 20.18 -2.40 0.96
C ASN A 75 19.13 -3.19 0.20
N THR A 76 19.23 -3.24 -1.11
CA THR A 76 18.19 -3.83 -1.97
C THR A 76 18.07 -5.35 -1.83
N GLY A 77 18.97 -6.00 -1.10
CA GLY A 77 18.81 -7.39 -0.74
C GLY A 77 17.83 -7.60 0.42
N ARG A 78 17.43 -6.51 1.08
CA ARG A 78 16.51 -6.54 2.21
C ARG A 78 15.17 -5.97 1.76
N TYR A 79 14.13 -6.78 1.80
CA TYR A 79 12.79 -6.34 1.42
C TYR A 79 11.71 -7.15 2.11
N VAL A 80 10.49 -6.67 2.03
CA VAL A 80 9.31 -7.42 2.43
C VAL A 80 8.34 -7.47 1.26
N GLU A 81 7.84 -8.67 0.96
CA GLU A 81 6.75 -8.85 0.01
C GLU A 81 5.57 -9.44 0.76
N ILE A 82 4.42 -8.77 0.69
CA ILE A 82 3.20 -9.23 1.32
C ILE A 82 2.21 -9.60 0.21
N ARG A 83 1.89 -10.89 0.12
CA ARG A 83 0.85 -11.38 -0.78
C ARG A 83 -0.41 -11.64 0.04
N GLY A 84 -1.52 -11.12 -0.43
CA GLY A 84 -2.75 -11.25 0.34
C GLY A 84 -3.96 -10.75 -0.39
N GLU A 85 -4.97 -10.36 0.39
CA GLU A 85 -6.23 -9.86 -0.14
C GLU A 85 -6.51 -8.47 0.40
N ALA A 86 -6.92 -7.58 -0.49
CA ALA A 86 -7.23 -6.20 -0.16
C ALA A 86 -8.64 -6.09 0.39
N GLU A 87 -8.75 -5.39 1.53
CA GLU A 87 -10.01 -4.92 2.04
C GLU A 87 -10.06 -3.42 1.79
N LEU A 88 -11.09 -2.95 1.10
CA LEU A 88 -11.23 -1.53 0.77
C LEU A 88 -12.14 -0.85 1.79
N VAL A 89 -11.60 0.12 2.51
CA VAL A 89 -12.30 0.82 3.59
C VAL A 89 -12.43 2.29 3.20
N THR A 90 -13.68 2.77 3.15
CA THR A 90 -13.95 4.16 2.81
C THR A 90 -13.89 5.08 4.03
N GLU A 91 -14.28 4.59 5.20
CA GLU A 91 -14.28 5.38 6.43
C GLU A 91 -12.86 5.74 6.83
N GLY A 92 -12.61 7.03 7.07
CA GLY A 92 -11.29 7.51 7.47
C GLY A 92 -10.28 7.61 6.33
N ALA A 93 -10.71 7.42 5.08
CA ALA A 93 -9.78 7.34 3.96
C ALA A 93 -9.10 8.68 3.66
N LEU A 94 -9.79 9.79 3.84
CA LEU A 94 -9.19 11.12 3.61
C LEU A 94 -8.16 11.44 4.69
N GLU A 95 -8.48 11.17 5.95
CA GLU A 95 -7.54 11.37 7.06
C GLU A 95 -6.29 10.51 6.88
N HIS A 96 -6.46 9.28 6.42
CA HIS A 96 -5.35 8.38 6.12
C HIS A 96 -4.49 8.95 4.98
N LEU A 97 -5.13 9.43 3.92
CA LEU A 97 -4.42 10.04 2.79
C LEU A 97 -3.56 11.22 3.26
N ASP A 98 -4.13 12.10 4.08
CA ASP A 98 -3.42 13.26 4.57
C ASP A 98 -2.26 12.88 5.50
N LYS A 99 -2.47 11.83 6.30
CA LYS A 99 -1.40 11.31 7.17
C LYS A 99 -0.20 10.84 6.34
N VAL A 100 -0.42 10.00 5.33
CA VAL A 100 0.67 9.51 4.49
C VAL A 100 1.28 10.63 3.65
N THR A 101 0.48 11.60 3.23
CA THR A 101 1.01 12.77 2.52
C THR A 101 2.01 13.52 3.37
N ARG A 102 1.69 13.74 4.65
CA ARG A 102 2.62 14.41 5.58
C ARG A 102 3.91 13.61 5.75
N GLU A 103 3.79 12.29 5.83
CA GLU A 103 4.96 11.42 6.03
C GLU A 103 5.87 11.39 4.80
N TYR A 104 5.30 11.38 3.60
CA TYR A 104 6.09 11.22 2.37
C TYR A 104 6.53 12.55 1.74
N THR A 105 5.77 13.63 1.93
CA THR A 105 6.04 14.90 1.23
C THR A 105 6.27 16.08 2.14
N GLN A 106 5.95 15.99 3.42
CA GLN A 106 5.97 17.07 4.40
C GLN A 106 4.88 18.11 4.17
N HIS A 107 4.03 17.96 3.15
CA HIS A 107 2.86 18.82 2.97
C HIS A 107 1.78 18.45 4.01
N PRO A 108 0.94 19.41 4.44
CA PRO A 108 -0.05 19.14 5.49
C PRO A 108 -1.21 18.27 5.04
N GLN A 109 -1.50 18.26 3.73
CA GLN A 109 -2.61 17.47 3.19
C GLN A 109 -2.37 17.23 1.70
N TYR A 110 -3.17 16.31 1.12
CA TYR A 110 -3.00 15.88 -0.26
C TYR A 110 -3.60 16.87 -1.26
N TYR A 111 -4.92 17.12 -1.12
CA TYR A 111 -5.61 18.02 -2.06
C TYR A 111 -5.23 19.46 -1.79
N GLY A 112 -4.86 20.17 -2.84
CA GLY A 112 -4.36 21.53 -2.75
C GLY A 112 -2.84 21.64 -2.70
N TYR A 113 -2.14 20.55 -2.45
CA TYR A 113 -0.67 20.53 -2.38
C TYR A 113 -0.06 19.54 -3.36
N VAL A 114 -0.50 18.27 -3.31
CA VAL A 114 0.01 17.23 -4.22
C VAL A 114 -0.85 17.15 -5.46
N TYR A 115 -2.16 17.34 -5.31
CA TYR A 115 -3.12 17.23 -6.38
C TYR A 115 -4.13 18.39 -6.24
N PRO A 116 -4.71 18.90 -7.36
CA PRO A 116 -5.62 20.05 -7.28
C PRO A 116 -6.84 19.79 -6.39
N CYS A 117 -7.26 20.82 -5.64
CA CYS A 117 -8.42 20.73 -4.74
C CYS A 117 -9.67 20.25 -5.45
N GLU A 118 -9.86 20.64 -6.71
CA GLU A 118 -11.04 20.32 -7.49
C GLU A 118 -11.20 18.82 -7.71
N GLN A 119 -10.10 18.09 -7.65
CA GLN A 119 -10.14 16.63 -7.88
C GLN A 119 -10.74 15.87 -6.72
N GLN A 120 -10.77 16.46 -5.53
CA GLN A 120 -11.35 15.78 -4.35
C GLN A 120 -12.79 15.35 -4.57
N ALA A 121 -13.59 16.23 -5.24
CA ALA A 121 -14.99 15.93 -5.50
C ALA A 121 -15.19 14.81 -6.54
N ARG A 122 -14.13 14.47 -7.29
CA ARG A 122 -14.19 13.48 -8.35
C ARG A 122 -13.62 12.13 -7.95
N GLU A 123 -13.06 12.03 -6.75
CA GLU A 123 -12.37 10.83 -6.29
C GLU A 123 -12.98 10.31 -5.01
N ARG A 124 -13.28 9.02 -5.00
CA ARG A 124 -13.72 8.32 -3.79
C ARG A 124 -12.50 7.61 -3.22
N ARG A 125 -11.93 8.19 -2.17
CA ARG A 125 -10.74 7.63 -1.54
C ARG A 125 -11.09 6.39 -0.74
N VAL A 126 -10.17 5.41 -0.76
CA VAL A 126 -10.27 4.19 0.03
C VAL A 126 -8.91 3.87 0.65
N ILE A 127 -8.96 3.27 1.82
CA ILE A 127 -7.79 2.62 2.42
C ILE A 127 -7.81 1.18 1.92
N CYS A 128 -6.73 0.77 1.28
CA CYS A 128 -6.52 -0.62 0.92
C CYS A 128 -5.75 -1.26 2.08
N ARG A 129 -6.45 -2.08 2.85
CA ARG A 129 -5.89 -2.80 3.99
C ARG A 129 -5.55 -4.20 3.52
N ILE A 130 -4.27 -4.60 3.58
CA ILE A 130 -3.84 -5.87 3.01
C ILE A 130 -3.83 -6.95 4.09
N HIS A 131 -4.72 -7.93 3.93
CA HIS A 131 -4.78 -9.10 4.80
C HIS A 131 -3.76 -10.13 4.30
N PRO A 132 -2.67 -10.36 5.02
CA PRO A 132 -1.57 -11.17 4.50
C PRO A 132 -1.94 -12.65 4.43
N LYS A 133 -1.57 -13.29 3.33
CA LYS A 133 -1.63 -14.74 3.15
C LYS A 133 -0.23 -15.33 3.19
N LYS A 134 0.75 -14.60 2.67
CA LYS A 134 2.14 -15.02 2.71
C LYS A 134 3.04 -13.79 2.77
N VAL A 135 4.05 -13.84 3.64
CA VAL A 135 5.07 -12.80 3.75
C VAL A 135 6.41 -13.43 3.39
N THR A 136 7.12 -12.80 2.45
CA THR A 136 8.46 -13.22 2.04
C THR A 136 9.43 -12.10 2.38
N LEU A 137 10.53 -12.44 3.01
CA LEU A 137 11.57 -11.48 3.39
C LEU A 137 12.85 -11.77 2.64
N ASP A 138 13.51 -10.71 2.20
CA ASP A 138 14.86 -10.71 1.67
C ASP A 138 15.06 -11.50 0.38
N ALA A 139 16.25 -11.28 -0.20
CA ALA A 139 16.56 -11.82 -1.51
C ALA A 139 16.94 -13.29 -1.47
N ILE A 140 16.91 -13.81 -2.57
CA ILE A 140 17.34 -15.04 -3.22
C ILE A 140 17.90 -16.22 -2.42
N HIS A 141 18.38 -16.05 -1.25
CA HIS A 141 18.98 -17.18 -0.49
C HIS A 141 17.99 -17.82 0.47
N LYS A 142 16.74 -17.61 0.20
CA LYS A 142 15.65 -18.18 0.99
C LYS A 142 15.20 -19.52 0.44
#